data_1c29bf0ae45837fd7a99377bfe2e0dae
#
_entry.id   1c29bf0ae45837fd7a99377bfe2e0dae
#
_cell.length_a   1.000
_cell.length_b   1.000
_cell.length_c   1.000
_cell.angle_alpha   90.00
_cell.angle_beta   90.00
_cell.angle_gamma   90.00
#
_symmetry.space_group_name_H-M   'P 1'
#
loop_
_entity.id
_entity.type
_entity.pdbx_description
1 polymer ?
#
loop_
_entity_poly.entity_id
_entity_poly.type
_entity_poly.pdbx_seq_one_letter_code
_entity_poly.pdbx_strand_id
1 'polypeptide(L)'
;MTQKKAEISQAFTYIMVVIVFSVVFLFGYKAINHFVGEGEKVAFITFKNELEDAVKSIGFGSVTVFNAEHPLRVPGRYASVCFLDYDITPKPDWVTDQSKDCPDDLPVEACDAFRTYDQWESADANVFLNPPGQVPIKVYRIKLKKDNLAVPYRCFPVAGRLDMRVVGQGTHTLIT
;
A
#
# COMPACT_ATOMS: atom_id res chain seq x y z
N MET A 1 53.61 42.68 -17.49
CA MET A 1 52.25 42.46 -18.10
C MET A 1 51.71 41.04 -17.96
N THR A 2 52.32 40.14 -17.23
CA THR A 2 51.95 38.72 -17.09
C THR A 2 50.93 38.41 -15.93
N GLN A 3 50.85 39.21 -14.88
CA GLN A 3 49.97 38.96 -13.74
C GLN A 3 48.46 39.08 -14.08
N LYS A 4 48.04 40.08 -14.87
CA LYS A 4 46.63 40.25 -15.27
C LYS A 4 46.03 39.09 -16.07
N LYS A 5 46.83 38.37 -16.86
CA LYS A 5 46.38 37.22 -17.63
C LYS A 5 46.10 35.99 -16.73
N ALA A 6 46.87 35.83 -15.66
CA ALA A 6 46.68 34.74 -14.70
C ALA A 6 45.39 34.89 -13.88
N GLU A 7 45.06 36.09 -13.44
CA GLU A 7 43.84 36.37 -12.66
C GLU A 7 42.55 36.11 -13.46
N ILE A 8 42.56 36.51 -14.78
CA ILE A 8 41.38 36.27 -15.65
C ILE A 8 41.16 34.76 -15.88
N SER A 9 42.24 34.00 -16.07
CA SER A 9 42.17 32.55 -16.24
C SER A 9 41.62 31.85 -14.99
N GLN A 10 42.03 32.32 -13.82
CA GLN A 10 41.56 31.76 -12.53
C GLN A 10 40.07 32.06 -12.29
N ALA A 11 39.62 33.28 -12.55
CA ALA A 11 38.21 33.65 -12.45
C ALA A 11 37.32 32.83 -13.39
N PHE A 12 37.76 32.62 -14.63
CA PHE A 12 37.04 31.78 -15.60
C PHE A 12 36.92 30.34 -15.12
N THR A 13 37.97 29.77 -14.54
CA THR A 13 37.95 28.41 -13.99
C THR A 13 36.94 28.28 -12.88
N TYR A 14 36.85 29.24 -11.94
CA TYR A 14 35.85 29.22 -10.88
C TYR A 14 34.42 29.29 -11.42
N ILE A 15 34.16 30.15 -12.40
CA ILE A 15 32.83 30.27 -13.03
C ILE A 15 32.44 28.93 -13.68
N MET A 16 33.35 28.30 -14.43
CA MET A 16 33.09 27.02 -15.07
C MET A 16 32.81 25.91 -14.05
N VAL A 17 33.56 25.86 -12.94
CA VAL A 17 33.34 24.90 -11.87
C VAL A 17 31.96 25.08 -11.25
N VAL A 18 31.54 26.33 -10.97
CA VAL A 18 30.21 26.61 -10.40
C VAL A 18 29.11 26.20 -11.37
N ILE A 19 29.25 26.49 -12.66
CA ILE A 19 28.25 26.08 -13.67
C ILE A 19 28.13 24.55 -13.73
N VAL A 20 29.26 23.84 -13.85
CA VAL A 20 29.28 22.37 -13.93
C VAL A 20 28.66 21.76 -12.66
N PHE A 21 29.04 22.27 -11.50
CA PHE A 21 28.49 21.78 -10.20
C PHE A 21 26.99 22.00 -10.12
N SER A 22 26.49 23.17 -10.54
CA SER A 22 25.07 23.49 -10.56
C SER A 22 24.28 22.54 -11.49
N VAL A 23 24.82 22.26 -12.66
CA VAL A 23 24.21 21.34 -13.62
C VAL A 23 24.15 19.93 -13.06
N VAL A 24 25.26 19.43 -12.51
CA VAL A 24 25.33 18.09 -11.91
C VAL A 24 24.33 17.96 -10.74
N PHE A 25 24.24 19.02 -9.91
CA PHE A 25 23.30 19.01 -8.77
C PHE A 25 21.83 18.97 -9.23
N LEU A 26 21.45 19.79 -10.23
CA LEU A 26 20.09 19.81 -10.76
C LEU A 26 19.69 18.49 -11.41
N PHE A 27 20.56 17.92 -12.24
CA PHE A 27 20.28 16.63 -12.89
C PHE A 27 20.31 15.48 -11.91
N GLY A 28 21.23 15.48 -10.94
CA GLY A 28 21.32 14.48 -9.88
C GLY A 28 20.07 14.46 -9.02
N TYR A 29 19.57 15.62 -8.62
CA TYR A 29 18.33 15.74 -7.84
C TYR A 29 17.10 15.19 -8.61
N LYS A 30 16.96 15.56 -9.90
CA LYS A 30 15.88 15.01 -10.74
C LYS A 30 15.96 13.49 -10.90
N ALA A 31 17.18 12.97 -11.12
CA ALA A 31 17.38 11.53 -11.27
C ALA A 31 16.99 10.78 -9.98
N ILE A 32 17.43 11.25 -8.81
CA ILE A 32 17.09 10.63 -7.52
C ILE A 32 15.57 10.61 -7.31
N ASN A 33 14.87 11.72 -7.52
CA ASN A 33 13.42 11.77 -7.36
C ASN A 33 12.68 10.83 -8.32
N HIS A 34 13.16 10.69 -9.54
CA HIS A 34 12.59 9.75 -10.51
C HIS A 34 12.78 8.30 -10.04
N PHE A 35 13.98 7.92 -9.61
CA PHE A 35 14.24 6.56 -9.12
C PHE A 35 13.47 6.20 -7.85
N VAL A 36 13.33 7.15 -6.92
CA VAL A 36 12.51 6.92 -5.70
C VAL A 36 11.06 6.66 -6.07
N GLY A 37 10.47 7.45 -6.97
CA GLY A 37 9.08 7.26 -7.40
C GLY A 37 8.84 5.93 -8.13
N GLU A 38 9.77 5.49 -8.98
CA GLU A 38 9.67 4.18 -9.63
C GLU A 38 9.86 3.02 -8.65
N GLY A 39 10.76 3.17 -7.68
CA GLY A 39 10.96 2.18 -6.62
C GLY A 39 9.70 1.94 -5.78
N GLU A 40 8.95 2.99 -5.46
CA GLU A 40 7.67 2.86 -4.74
C GLU A 40 6.62 2.12 -5.55
N LYS A 41 6.52 2.38 -6.86
CA LYS A 41 5.58 1.65 -7.75
C LYS A 41 5.91 0.16 -7.80
N VAL A 42 7.17 -0.18 -7.96
CA VAL A 42 7.63 -1.58 -7.97
C VAL A 42 7.32 -2.25 -6.63
N ALA A 43 7.63 -1.60 -5.51
CA ALA A 43 7.33 -2.12 -4.18
C ALA A 43 5.83 -2.34 -3.98
N PHE A 44 4.98 -1.42 -4.46
CA PHE A 44 3.52 -1.57 -4.39
C PHE A 44 3.01 -2.76 -5.23
N ILE A 45 3.50 -2.90 -6.48
CA ILE A 45 3.10 -4.01 -7.35
C ILE A 45 3.54 -5.35 -6.75
N THR A 46 4.75 -5.41 -6.19
CA THR A 46 5.26 -6.61 -5.52
C THR A 46 4.37 -6.97 -4.34
N PHE A 47 4.08 -6.02 -3.45
CA PHE A 47 3.16 -6.22 -2.33
C PHE A 47 1.79 -6.72 -2.78
N LYS A 48 1.20 -6.08 -3.80
CA LYS A 48 -0.10 -6.49 -4.35
C LYS A 48 -0.07 -7.95 -4.81
N ASN A 49 0.91 -8.33 -5.63
CA ASN A 49 1.04 -9.67 -6.17
C ASN A 49 1.27 -10.71 -5.05
N GLU A 50 2.17 -10.43 -4.12
CA GLU A 50 2.43 -11.32 -2.98
C GLU A 50 1.18 -11.52 -2.11
N LEU A 51 0.39 -10.46 -1.89
CA LEU A 51 -0.85 -10.53 -1.13
C LEU A 51 -1.92 -11.34 -1.88
N GLU A 52 -2.10 -11.08 -3.19
CA GLU A 52 -3.05 -11.82 -4.03
C GLU A 52 -2.69 -13.30 -4.08
N ASP A 53 -1.43 -13.65 -4.28
CA ASP A 53 -0.95 -15.01 -4.30
C ASP A 53 -1.10 -15.69 -2.95
N ALA A 54 -0.78 -15.01 -1.86
CA ALA A 54 -0.92 -15.54 -0.50
C ALA A 54 -2.37 -15.88 -0.15
N VAL A 55 -3.33 -15.04 -0.57
CA VAL A 55 -4.76 -15.27 -0.31
C VAL A 55 -5.35 -16.33 -1.25
N LYS A 56 -4.93 -16.34 -2.52
CA LYS A 56 -5.48 -17.24 -3.54
C LYS A 56 -4.91 -18.66 -3.47
N SER A 57 -3.62 -18.79 -3.20
CA SER A 57 -2.91 -20.07 -3.26
C SER A 57 -3.07 -20.93 -2.01
N ILE A 58 -3.65 -20.37 -0.94
CA ILE A 58 -3.76 -21.08 0.31
C ILE A 58 -4.77 -22.25 0.21
N GLY A 59 -4.27 -23.47 0.35
CA GLY A 59 -5.08 -24.68 0.26
C GLY A 59 -6.03 -24.83 1.44
N PHE A 60 -7.07 -25.67 1.28
CA PHE A 60 -8.01 -25.98 2.35
C PHE A 60 -7.29 -26.55 3.59
N GLY A 61 -7.57 -25.96 4.74
CA GLY A 61 -6.96 -26.34 6.02
C GLY A 61 -5.51 -25.83 6.21
N SER A 62 -4.89 -25.25 5.19
CA SER A 62 -3.55 -24.68 5.31
C SER A 62 -3.58 -23.35 6.05
N VAL A 63 -2.51 -23.06 6.78
CA VAL A 63 -2.34 -21.82 7.56
C VAL A 63 -1.03 -21.15 7.14
N THR A 64 -1.11 -19.87 6.79
CA THR A 64 0.06 -19.02 6.58
C THR A 64 0.04 -17.89 7.60
N VAL A 65 1.16 -17.65 8.27
CA VAL A 65 1.32 -16.55 9.21
C VAL A 65 2.40 -15.62 8.67
N PHE A 66 1.99 -14.37 8.43
CA PHE A 66 2.92 -13.30 8.13
C PHE A 66 3.32 -12.61 9.42
N ASN A 67 4.62 -12.57 9.68
CA ASN A 67 5.23 -12.01 10.89
C ASN A 67 6.67 -11.54 10.61
N ALA A 68 7.46 -11.32 11.63
CA ALA A 68 8.86 -10.91 11.48
C ALA A 68 9.76 -11.93 10.75
N GLU A 69 9.43 -13.23 10.82
CA GLU A 69 10.20 -14.30 10.17
C GLU A 69 9.81 -14.49 8.69
N HIS A 70 8.52 -14.31 8.40
CA HIS A 70 7.94 -14.40 7.05
C HIS A 70 7.17 -13.12 6.75
N PRO A 71 7.87 -12.00 6.49
CA PRO A 71 7.22 -10.70 6.34
C PRO A 71 6.55 -10.56 4.98
N LEU A 72 5.27 -10.12 4.97
CA LEU A 72 4.66 -9.52 3.81
C LEU A 72 5.01 -8.03 3.83
N ARG A 73 5.90 -7.61 2.94
CA ARG A 73 6.45 -6.25 2.94
C ARG A 73 5.47 -5.25 2.35
N VAL A 74 5.13 -4.22 3.11
CA VAL A 74 4.28 -3.10 2.68
C VAL A 74 5.17 -1.88 2.41
N PRO A 75 4.97 -1.16 1.30
CA PRO A 75 5.73 0.07 1.04
C PRO A 75 5.61 1.06 2.20
N GLY A 76 6.72 1.69 2.59
CA GLY A 76 6.84 2.46 3.84
C GLY A 76 5.96 3.70 3.96
N ARG A 77 5.31 4.13 2.87
CA ARG A 77 4.38 5.26 2.89
C ARG A 77 3.00 4.92 3.48
N TYR A 78 2.65 3.63 3.59
CA TYR A 78 1.36 3.20 4.10
C TYR A 78 1.42 2.98 5.61
N ALA A 79 0.37 3.46 6.32
CA ALA A 79 0.22 3.33 7.76
C ALA A 79 -0.67 2.14 8.15
N SER A 80 -1.65 1.78 7.29
CA SER A 80 -2.52 0.63 7.52
C SER A 80 -2.99 -0.03 6.22
N VAL A 81 -3.36 -1.32 6.34
CA VAL A 81 -4.00 -2.12 5.30
C VAL A 81 -5.34 -2.61 5.84
N CYS A 82 -6.44 -2.25 5.18
CA CYS A 82 -7.79 -2.59 5.56
C CYS A 82 -8.37 -3.61 4.59
N PHE A 83 -8.96 -4.67 5.13
CA PHE A 83 -9.66 -5.73 4.40
C PHE A 83 -11.16 -5.59 4.62
N LEU A 84 -11.97 -5.83 3.58
CA LEU A 84 -13.42 -5.81 3.63
C LEU A 84 -14.02 -7.18 3.31
N ASP A 85 -14.95 -7.64 4.15
CA ASP A 85 -15.79 -8.83 3.89
C ASP A 85 -17.16 -8.38 3.39
N TYR A 86 -17.33 -8.27 2.06
CA TYR A 86 -18.61 -7.87 1.46
C TYR A 86 -19.74 -8.87 1.66
N ASP A 87 -19.42 -10.13 1.95
CA ASP A 87 -20.42 -11.20 2.12
C ASP A 87 -20.86 -11.39 3.57
N ILE A 88 -20.50 -10.46 4.45
CA ILE A 88 -20.95 -10.52 5.85
C ILE A 88 -22.45 -10.30 5.97
N THR A 89 -23.09 -11.07 6.85
CA THR A 89 -24.52 -10.95 7.14
C THR A 89 -24.73 -11.08 8.65
N PRO A 90 -25.44 -10.13 9.30
CA PRO A 90 -26.07 -8.93 8.72
C PRO A 90 -25.03 -7.87 8.32
N LYS A 91 -25.40 -7.01 7.38
CA LYS A 91 -24.61 -5.82 7.05
C LYS A 91 -24.56 -4.85 8.23
N PRO A 92 -23.44 -4.14 8.44
CA PRO A 92 -23.37 -3.13 9.50
C PRO A 92 -24.35 -1.96 9.26
N ASP A 93 -24.80 -1.35 10.35
CA ASP A 93 -25.74 -0.23 10.28
C ASP A 93 -25.23 0.97 9.48
N TRP A 94 -23.92 1.29 9.57
CA TRP A 94 -23.32 2.39 8.81
C TRP A 94 -23.25 2.14 7.29
N VAL A 95 -23.50 0.90 6.85
CA VAL A 95 -23.65 0.55 5.43
C VAL A 95 -25.10 0.70 4.97
N THR A 96 -26.03 0.22 5.77
CA THR A 96 -27.47 0.22 5.44
C THR A 96 -28.12 1.58 5.64
N ASP A 97 -27.58 2.41 6.53
CA ASP A 97 -28.02 3.76 6.83
C ASP A 97 -26.93 4.78 6.48
N GLN A 98 -27.09 5.44 5.36
CA GLN A 98 -26.14 6.43 4.86
C GLN A 98 -26.04 7.69 5.72
N SER A 99 -26.94 7.90 6.68
CA SER A 99 -26.86 8.99 7.64
C SER A 99 -25.83 8.76 8.75
N LYS A 100 -25.39 7.51 8.92
CA LYS A 100 -24.37 7.14 9.91
C LYS A 100 -22.96 7.32 9.33
N ASP A 101 -22.08 7.86 10.16
CA ASP A 101 -20.69 8.01 9.79
C ASP A 101 -19.97 6.67 9.66
N CYS A 102 -18.96 6.65 8.80
CA CYS A 102 -18.05 5.52 8.68
C CYS A 102 -17.17 5.42 9.93
N PRO A 103 -16.72 4.21 10.28
CA PRO A 103 -15.73 4.05 11.34
C PRO A 103 -14.46 4.88 11.07
N ASP A 104 -13.94 5.54 12.11
CA ASP A 104 -12.79 6.44 12.01
C ASP A 104 -11.49 5.77 11.54
N ASP A 105 -11.37 4.47 11.78
CA ASP A 105 -10.21 3.66 11.38
C ASP A 105 -10.31 3.10 9.96
N LEU A 106 -11.48 3.26 9.30
CA LEU A 106 -11.71 2.80 7.93
C LEU A 106 -11.47 3.94 6.93
N PRO A 107 -10.60 3.76 5.92
CA PRO A 107 -10.44 4.73 4.83
C PRO A 107 -11.78 5.08 4.15
N VAL A 108 -11.96 6.34 3.76
CA VAL A 108 -13.21 6.82 3.11
C VAL A 108 -13.54 6.00 1.87
N GLU A 109 -12.54 5.71 1.05
CA GLU A 109 -12.69 4.90 -0.18
C GLU A 109 -13.17 3.47 0.13
N ALA A 110 -12.73 2.91 1.25
CA ALA A 110 -13.15 1.58 1.71
C ALA A 110 -14.61 1.62 2.18
N CYS A 111 -15.01 2.67 2.87
CA CYS A 111 -16.39 2.87 3.31
C CYS A 111 -17.34 3.03 2.11
N ASP A 112 -16.98 3.88 1.15
CA ASP A 112 -17.76 4.11 -0.07
C ASP A 112 -17.90 2.83 -0.90
N ALA A 113 -16.83 2.06 -1.02
CA ALA A 113 -16.84 0.77 -1.69
C ALA A 113 -17.78 -0.22 -0.98
N PHE A 114 -17.73 -0.28 0.35
CA PHE A 114 -18.61 -1.17 1.13
C PHE A 114 -20.09 -0.80 1.02
N ARG A 115 -20.42 0.48 0.87
CA ARG A 115 -21.78 0.98 0.63
C ARG A 115 -22.27 0.73 -0.79
N THR A 116 -21.36 0.69 -1.75
CA THR A 116 -21.67 0.55 -3.17
C THR A 116 -21.85 -0.92 -3.56
N TYR A 117 -21.06 -1.82 -3.00
CA TYR A 117 -21.04 -3.23 -3.39
C TYR A 117 -21.65 -4.12 -2.34
N ASP A 118 -22.59 -4.98 -2.74
CA ASP A 118 -23.26 -5.93 -1.85
C ASP A 118 -22.51 -7.25 -1.69
N GLN A 119 -21.73 -7.63 -2.70
CA GLN A 119 -21.05 -8.92 -2.79
C GLN A 119 -19.63 -8.76 -3.32
N TRP A 120 -18.75 -9.70 -2.93
CA TRP A 120 -17.37 -9.70 -3.37
C TRP A 120 -17.21 -9.76 -4.90
N GLU A 121 -18.08 -10.50 -5.59
CA GLU A 121 -18.00 -10.67 -7.06
C GLU A 121 -18.11 -9.34 -7.80
N SER A 122 -19.00 -8.47 -7.36
CA SER A 122 -19.29 -7.16 -7.98
C SER A 122 -18.31 -6.06 -7.57
N ALA A 123 -17.57 -6.23 -6.47
CA ALA A 123 -16.64 -5.23 -5.98
C ALA A 123 -15.38 -5.12 -6.84
N ASP A 124 -14.86 -3.92 -7.02
CA ASP A 124 -13.60 -3.67 -7.74
C ASP A 124 -12.36 -3.91 -6.86
N ALA A 125 -12.51 -3.75 -5.55
CA ALA A 125 -11.46 -3.94 -4.56
C ALA A 125 -12.03 -4.42 -3.24
N ASN A 126 -11.25 -5.18 -2.46
CA ASN A 126 -11.59 -5.56 -1.09
C ASN A 126 -10.40 -5.39 -0.13
N VAL A 127 -9.32 -4.76 -0.61
CA VAL A 127 -8.17 -4.36 0.20
C VAL A 127 -7.84 -2.90 -0.08
N PHE A 128 -7.79 -2.11 0.96
CA PHE A 128 -7.58 -0.67 0.94
C PHE A 128 -6.38 -0.28 1.79
N LEU A 129 -5.60 0.67 1.30
CA LEU A 129 -4.40 1.18 1.95
C LEU A 129 -4.65 2.60 2.47
N ASN A 130 -4.08 2.95 3.61
CA ASN A 130 -4.09 4.29 4.13
C ASN A 130 -2.64 4.83 4.27
N PRO A 131 -2.27 5.93 3.59
CA PRO A 131 -3.04 6.66 2.58
C PRO A 131 -3.42 5.79 1.36
N PRO A 132 -4.39 6.24 0.49
CA PRO A 132 -4.88 5.46 -0.63
C PRO A 132 -3.78 4.94 -1.55
N GLY A 133 -3.93 3.70 -2.02
CA GLY A 133 -3.03 3.05 -2.97
C GLY A 133 -3.18 3.58 -4.40
N GLN A 134 -2.22 3.24 -5.26
CA GLN A 134 -2.22 3.69 -6.66
C GLN A 134 -3.22 2.93 -7.53
N VAL A 135 -3.51 1.67 -7.19
CA VAL A 135 -4.37 0.77 -7.95
C VAL A 135 -5.24 -0.01 -6.96
N PRO A 136 -6.51 -0.26 -7.27
CA PRO A 136 -7.36 -1.13 -6.46
C PRO A 136 -6.74 -2.52 -6.28
N ILE A 137 -6.87 -3.08 -5.09
CA ILE A 137 -6.42 -4.44 -4.78
C ILE A 137 -7.66 -5.30 -4.52
N LYS A 138 -7.86 -6.32 -5.35
CA LYS A 138 -8.90 -7.33 -5.17
C LYS A 138 -8.24 -8.68 -4.94
N VAL A 139 -8.29 -9.14 -3.69
CA VAL A 139 -7.87 -10.50 -3.38
C VAL A 139 -9.06 -11.47 -3.48
N TYR A 140 -8.76 -12.78 -3.46
CA TYR A 140 -9.80 -13.81 -3.45
C TYR A 140 -10.79 -13.60 -2.28
N ARG A 141 -11.98 -14.21 -2.36
CA ARG A 141 -13.04 -14.10 -1.33
C ARG A 141 -12.48 -14.32 0.07
N ILE A 142 -12.64 -13.34 0.94
CA ILE A 142 -12.14 -13.37 2.31
C ILE A 142 -13.28 -13.32 3.32
N LYS A 143 -13.04 -13.91 4.48
CA LYS A 143 -13.81 -13.75 5.69
C LYS A 143 -12.90 -13.18 6.77
N LEU A 144 -13.41 -12.27 7.56
CA LEU A 144 -12.64 -11.59 8.60
C LEU A 144 -13.11 -11.99 9.98
N LYS A 145 -12.16 -12.26 10.89
CA LYS A 145 -12.44 -12.48 12.30
C LYS A 145 -11.56 -11.62 13.18
N LYS A 146 -12.16 -11.10 14.25
CA LYS A 146 -11.47 -10.48 15.38
C LYS A 146 -11.99 -11.11 16.65
N ASP A 147 -11.13 -11.64 17.50
CA ASP A 147 -11.50 -12.31 18.75
C ASP A 147 -12.57 -13.43 18.56
N ASN A 148 -12.41 -14.21 17.49
CA ASN A 148 -13.32 -15.26 17.03
C ASN A 148 -14.70 -14.79 16.52
N LEU A 149 -14.97 -13.50 16.49
CA LEU A 149 -16.20 -12.92 15.95
C LEU A 149 -16.00 -12.52 14.49
N ALA A 150 -17.00 -12.77 13.65
CA ALA A 150 -17.00 -12.26 12.28
C ALA A 150 -17.12 -10.73 12.29
N VAL A 151 -16.29 -10.05 11.51
CA VAL A 151 -16.29 -8.59 11.40
C VAL A 151 -16.38 -8.17 9.94
N PRO A 152 -17.05 -7.03 9.64
CA PRO A 152 -17.23 -6.56 8.27
C PRO A 152 -15.93 -6.05 7.63
N TYR A 153 -15.05 -5.51 8.43
CA TYR A 153 -13.75 -5.04 8.01
C TYR A 153 -12.71 -5.23 9.12
N ARG A 154 -11.47 -5.21 8.72
CA ARG A 154 -10.34 -5.21 9.66
C ARG A 154 -9.16 -4.44 9.08
N CYS A 155 -8.69 -3.46 9.82
CA CYS A 155 -7.51 -2.68 9.50
C CYS A 155 -6.33 -3.16 10.34
N PHE A 156 -5.22 -3.43 9.68
CA PHE A 156 -3.95 -3.81 10.30
C PHE A 156 -3.00 -2.63 10.20
N PRO A 157 -2.48 -2.11 11.33
CA PRO A 157 -1.41 -1.13 11.29
C PRO A 157 -0.15 -1.76 10.68
N VAL A 158 0.56 -1.01 9.85
CA VAL A 158 1.78 -1.49 9.21
C VAL A 158 2.94 -0.55 9.45
N ALA A 159 4.12 -1.12 9.66
CA ALA A 159 5.40 -0.43 9.79
C ALA A 159 6.42 -1.09 8.83
N GLY A 160 6.10 -0.98 7.51
CA GLY A 160 6.88 -1.62 6.46
C GLY A 160 6.61 -3.12 6.28
N ARG A 161 5.78 -3.72 7.13
CA ARG A 161 5.32 -5.11 7.01
C ARG A 161 3.89 -5.26 7.52
N LEU A 162 3.21 -6.28 7.03
CA LEU A 162 1.87 -6.66 7.46
C LEU A 162 1.95 -7.96 8.28
N ASP A 163 1.51 -7.89 9.52
CA ASP A 163 1.43 -9.03 10.43
C ASP A 163 -0.02 -9.53 10.45
N MET A 164 -0.27 -10.72 9.89
CA MET A 164 -1.60 -11.33 9.85
C MET A 164 -1.53 -12.84 9.73
N ARG A 165 -2.61 -13.52 10.12
CA ARG A 165 -2.78 -14.96 9.93
C ARG A 165 -3.85 -15.20 8.87
N VAL A 166 -3.54 -16.06 7.92
CA VAL A 166 -4.37 -16.43 6.79
C VAL A 166 -4.63 -17.93 6.82
N VAL A 167 -5.90 -18.35 6.73
CA VAL A 167 -6.31 -19.76 6.79
C VAL A 167 -7.21 -20.08 5.60
N GLY A 168 -6.82 -21.06 4.79
CA GLY A 168 -7.61 -21.52 3.66
C GLY A 168 -8.83 -22.35 4.11
N GLN A 169 -10.02 -21.96 3.65
CA GLN A 169 -11.30 -22.65 3.93
C GLN A 169 -11.91 -23.30 2.67
N GLY A 170 -11.15 -23.35 1.56
CA GLY A 170 -11.61 -23.86 0.28
C GLY A 170 -12.37 -22.83 -0.55
N THR A 171 -13.56 -22.41 -0.12
CA THR A 171 -14.40 -21.43 -0.84
C THR A 171 -14.06 -19.99 -0.52
N HIS A 172 -13.30 -19.74 0.53
CA HIS A 172 -12.85 -18.43 0.98
C HIS A 172 -11.60 -18.56 1.84
N THR A 173 -10.98 -17.45 2.09
CA THR A 173 -9.80 -17.35 2.96
C THR A 173 -10.16 -16.58 4.21
N LEU A 174 -9.85 -17.14 5.38
CA LEU A 174 -10.07 -16.50 6.67
C LEU A 174 -8.84 -15.71 7.07
N ILE A 175 -9.01 -14.43 7.39
CA ILE A 175 -7.96 -13.52 7.90
C ILE A 175 -8.26 -13.20 9.36
N THR A 176 -7.24 -13.37 10.21
CA THR A 176 -7.32 -13.14 11.66
C THR A 176 -6.14 -12.37 12.20
#